data_24f146800a3fb112726dfc4a9c9e76ca
#
_entry.id   24f146800a3fb112726dfc4a9c9e76ca
#
_cell.length_a   1.000
_cell.length_b   1.000
_cell.length_c   1.000
_cell.angle_alpha   90.00
_cell.angle_beta   90.00
_cell.angle_gamma   90.00
#
_symmetry.space_group_name_H-M   'P 1'
#
loop_
_entity.id
_entity.type
_entity.pdbx_description
1 polymer ?
#
loop_
_entity_poly.entity_id
_entity_poly.type
_entity_poly.pdbx_seq_one_letter_code
_entity_poly.pdbx_strand_id
1 'polypeptide(L)'
;MDKKYLPDLISELDQELLRLGYTKGSMTFYRRRWNQLMAYAEDRGEYYYTEQLGIDFVQEFFGITQDDFARILPQAETQELRVIRMVGDFQLHHAVLRRYLKHREILSTPFFLEMRQRFQEHCMKKGYSQVTTGHYVKQSSYLMDYLAAHGMEDLSAVTLENIYAYIRTLAGFTYKTVEQHLCSLRAFFRFLYQEGIVTVDFAAEMPMVKARKQTAIPSVWTHEELKRLI
;
A
#
# COMPACT_ATOMS: atom_id res chain seq x y z
N MET A 1 11.76 -5.82 -34.30
CA MET A 1 11.58 -5.08 -33.04
C MET A 1 12.76 -4.14 -32.91
N ASP A 2 12.52 -2.83 -32.90
CA ASP A 2 13.58 -1.86 -32.70
C ASP A 2 14.08 -1.96 -31.27
N LYS A 3 15.34 -2.38 -31.14
CA LYS A 3 16.01 -2.42 -29.85
C LYS A 3 16.28 -0.98 -29.42
N LYS A 4 15.58 -0.54 -28.39
CA LYS A 4 15.74 0.79 -27.84
C LYS A 4 16.86 0.79 -26.79
N TYR A 5 17.68 1.83 -26.77
CA TYR A 5 18.72 2.04 -25.76
C TYR A 5 18.09 2.10 -24.37
N LEU A 6 18.60 1.32 -23.42
CA LEU A 6 17.96 1.12 -22.12
C LEU A 6 17.73 2.43 -21.33
N PRO A 7 18.67 3.36 -21.23
CA PRO A 7 18.44 4.64 -20.57
C PRO A 7 17.32 5.48 -21.22
N ASP A 8 17.22 5.48 -22.56
CA ASP A 8 16.17 6.20 -23.27
C ASP A 8 14.80 5.56 -23.02
N LEU A 9 14.73 4.22 -23.04
CA LEU A 9 13.52 3.48 -22.73
C LEU A 9 13.01 3.78 -21.31
N ILE A 10 13.92 3.80 -20.33
CA ILE A 10 13.59 4.12 -18.94
C ILE A 10 13.15 5.58 -18.81
N SER A 11 13.80 6.51 -19.49
CA SER A 11 13.44 7.93 -19.48
C SER A 11 12.01 8.15 -20.01
N GLU A 12 11.64 7.49 -21.11
CA GLU A 12 10.29 7.58 -21.66
C GLU A 12 9.24 6.93 -20.74
N LEU A 13 9.57 5.76 -20.16
CA LEU A 13 8.71 5.11 -19.18
C LEU A 13 8.49 6.00 -17.96
N ASP A 14 9.52 6.68 -17.47
CA ASP A 14 9.43 7.63 -16.36
C ASP A 14 8.47 8.78 -16.68
N GLN A 15 8.60 9.36 -17.86
CA GLN A 15 7.70 10.43 -18.32
C GLN A 15 6.25 9.95 -18.46
N GLU A 16 6.04 8.75 -18.99
CA GLU A 16 4.72 8.17 -19.10
C GLU A 16 4.07 7.92 -17.73
N LEU A 17 4.81 7.44 -16.74
CA LEU A 17 4.29 7.27 -15.40
C LEU A 17 3.94 8.61 -14.73
N LEU A 18 4.74 9.65 -14.95
CA LEU A 18 4.43 11.00 -14.49
C LEU A 18 3.14 11.52 -15.16
N ARG A 19 3.00 11.36 -16.48
CA ARG A 19 1.79 11.71 -17.23
C ARG A 19 0.55 10.99 -16.70
N LEU A 20 0.71 9.72 -16.30
CA LEU A 20 -0.34 8.90 -15.71
C LEU A 20 -0.64 9.26 -14.25
N GLY A 21 0.07 10.21 -13.63
CA GLY A 21 -0.18 10.70 -12.28
C GLY A 21 0.31 9.74 -11.18
N TYR A 22 1.38 9.00 -11.42
CA TYR A 22 2.00 8.21 -10.35
C TYR A 22 2.56 9.11 -9.26
N THR A 23 2.44 8.68 -7.99
CA THR A 23 2.84 9.49 -6.84
C THR A 23 4.37 9.61 -6.74
N LYS A 24 4.84 10.70 -6.13
CA LYS A 24 6.28 10.93 -5.89
C LYS A 24 6.95 9.74 -5.18
N GLY A 25 6.28 9.12 -4.21
CA GLY A 25 6.80 7.96 -3.49
C GLY A 25 6.97 6.74 -4.40
N SER A 26 5.98 6.45 -5.28
CA SER A 26 6.08 5.37 -6.26
C SER A 26 7.21 5.61 -7.24
N MET A 27 7.35 6.86 -7.73
CA MET A 27 8.41 7.22 -8.68
C MET A 27 9.81 7.07 -8.08
N THR A 28 9.99 7.46 -6.79
CA THR A 28 11.26 7.26 -6.09
C THR A 28 11.65 5.78 -6.02
N PHE A 29 10.69 4.91 -5.70
CA PHE A 29 10.90 3.46 -5.66
C PHE A 29 11.27 2.90 -7.05
N TYR A 30 10.52 3.27 -8.10
CA TYR A 30 10.76 2.78 -9.47
C TYR A 30 12.10 3.22 -10.01
N ARG A 31 12.43 4.51 -9.90
CA ARG A 31 13.72 5.07 -10.33
C ARG A 31 14.91 4.40 -9.67
N ARG A 32 14.80 4.09 -8.37
CA ARG A 32 15.85 3.35 -7.66
C ARG A 32 16.10 1.98 -8.29
N ARG A 33 15.03 1.23 -8.63
CA ARG A 33 15.15 -0.10 -9.23
C ARG A 33 15.66 -0.04 -10.66
N TRP A 34 15.21 0.92 -11.42
CA TRP A 34 15.68 1.11 -12.79
C TRP A 34 17.16 1.57 -12.84
N ASN A 35 17.61 2.40 -11.92
CA ASN A 35 19.02 2.74 -11.79
C ASN A 35 19.88 1.52 -11.47
N GLN A 36 19.39 0.61 -10.61
CA GLN A 36 20.07 -0.66 -10.34
C GLN A 36 20.10 -1.56 -11.58
N LEU A 37 19.02 -1.64 -12.33
CA LEU A 37 18.97 -2.39 -13.59
C LEU A 37 19.92 -1.81 -14.65
N MET A 38 19.99 -0.49 -14.77
CA MET A 38 20.91 0.17 -15.71
C MET A 38 22.38 -0.10 -15.36
N ALA A 39 22.75 0.02 -14.08
CA ALA A 39 24.10 -0.30 -13.62
C ALA A 39 24.47 -1.77 -13.87
N TYR A 40 23.54 -2.68 -13.60
CA TYR A 40 23.68 -4.12 -13.85
C TYR A 40 23.89 -4.42 -15.34
N ALA A 41 23.12 -3.75 -16.21
CA ALA A 41 23.25 -3.90 -17.66
C ALA A 41 24.58 -3.35 -18.16
N GLU A 42 25.03 -2.20 -17.64
CA GLU A 42 26.32 -1.57 -17.99
C GLU A 42 27.49 -2.48 -17.61
N ASP A 43 27.50 -3.07 -16.41
CA ASP A 43 28.53 -4.00 -15.95
C ASP A 43 28.66 -5.25 -16.82
N ARG A 44 27.58 -5.62 -17.54
CA ARG A 44 27.55 -6.74 -18.49
C ARG A 44 27.79 -6.34 -19.94
N GLY A 45 27.93 -5.05 -20.22
CA GLY A 45 28.03 -4.52 -21.58
C GLY A 45 26.72 -4.64 -22.37
N GLU A 46 25.59 -4.74 -21.69
CA GLU A 46 24.27 -4.85 -22.29
C GLU A 46 23.57 -3.47 -22.32
N TYR A 47 23.45 -2.86 -23.47
CA TYR A 47 22.92 -1.52 -23.62
C TYR A 47 21.44 -1.46 -23.99
N TYR A 48 20.82 -2.61 -24.26
CA TYR A 48 19.43 -2.73 -24.71
C TYR A 48 18.67 -3.67 -23.79
N TYR A 49 17.44 -3.29 -23.45
CA TYR A 49 16.61 -4.18 -22.64
C TYR A 49 16.24 -5.44 -23.42
N THR A 50 16.42 -6.58 -22.77
CA THR A 50 15.90 -7.88 -23.19
C THR A 50 15.13 -8.49 -22.02
N GLU A 51 14.16 -9.36 -22.30
CA GLU A 51 13.45 -10.08 -21.25
C GLU A 51 14.42 -10.90 -20.38
N GLN A 52 15.44 -11.50 -21.02
CA GLN A 52 16.46 -12.27 -20.30
C GLN A 52 17.27 -11.39 -19.34
N LEU A 53 17.70 -10.19 -19.74
CA LEU A 53 18.36 -9.23 -18.86
C LEU A 53 17.50 -8.91 -17.62
N GLY A 54 16.20 -8.73 -17.82
CA GLY A 54 15.26 -8.48 -16.72
C GLY A 54 15.12 -9.68 -15.78
N ILE A 55 15.08 -10.89 -16.31
CA ILE A 55 15.01 -12.14 -15.54
C ILE A 55 16.31 -12.34 -14.73
N ASP A 56 17.46 -12.22 -15.36
CA ASP A 56 18.77 -12.39 -14.72
C ASP A 56 18.98 -11.37 -13.60
N PHE A 57 18.60 -10.11 -13.84
CA PHE A 57 18.63 -9.07 -12.82
C PHE A 57 17.75 -9.41 -11.62
N VAL A 58 16.50 -9.83 -11.85
CA VAL A 58 15.56 -10.19 -10.78
C VAL A 58 16.05 -11.39 -9.98
N GLN A 59 16.64 -12.36 -10.66
CA GLN A 59 17.20 -13.55 -10.02
C GLN A 59 18.43 -13.19 -9.15
N GLU A 60 19.34 -12.38 -9.67
CA GLU A 60 20.59 -12.03 -8.98
C GLU A 60 20.36 -11.06 -7.81
N PHE A 61 19.48 -10.05 -7.99
CA PHE A 61 19.26 -9.00 -6.97
C PHE A 61 18.20 -9.35 -5.95
N PHE A 62 17.20 -10.16 -6.31
CA PHE A 62 16.06 -10.45 -5.44
C PHE A 62 15.87 -11.93 -5.15
N GLY A 63 16.69 -12.81 -5.74
CA GLY A 63 16.59 -14.25 -5.56
C GLY A 63 15.31 -14.87 -6.15
N ILE A 64 14.60 -14.17 -7.04
CA ILE A 64 13.36 -14.64 -7.65
C ILE A 64 13.69 -15.34 -8.95
N THR A 65 13.53 -16.66 -8.99
CA THR A 65 13.81 -17.50 -10.16
C THR A 65 12.62 -17.60 -11.13
N GLN A 66 12.83 -18.09 -12.33
CA GLN A 66 11.74 -18.34 -13.28
C GLN A 66 10.69 -19.34 -12.74
N ASP A 67 11.11 -20.32 -11.97
CA ASP A 67 10.20 -21.30 -11.36
C ASP A 67 9.26 -20.64 -10.35
N ASP A 68 9.72 -19.56 -9.72
CA ASP A 68 8.91 -18.78 -8.78
C ASP A 68 7.77 -18.02 -9.46
N PHE A 69 7.84 -17.81 -10.79
CA PHE A 69 6.76 -17.12 -11.53
C PHE A 69 5.46 -17.93 -11.59
N ALA A 70 5.53 -19.23 -11.37
CA ALA A 70 4.36 -20.11 -11.33
C ALA A 70 3.64 -20.10 -9.96
N ARG A 71 4.26 -19.57 -8.90
CA ARG A 71 3.73 -19.53 -7.54
C ARG A 71 3.20 -18.15 -7.15
N ILE A 72 2.42 -18.10 -6.07
CA ILE A 72 2.01 -16.83 -5.46
C ILE A 72 3.20 -16.26 -4.69
N LEU A 73 3.79 -15.19 -5.21
CA LEU A 73 4.88 -14.47 -4.57
C LEU A 73 4.40 -13.57 -3.43
N PRO A 74 5.20 -13.39 -2.38
CA PRO A 74 4.99 -12.34 -1.38
C PRO A 74 4.83 -10.95 -2.02
N GLN A 75 4.09 -10.06 -1.35
CA GLN A 75 3.79 -8.72 -1.87
C GLN A 75 5.05 -7.92 -2.26
N ALA A 76 6.12 -8.03 -1.47
CA ALA A 76 7.39 -7.34 -1.74
C ALA A 76 8.03 -7.84 -3.03
N GLU A 77 8.18 -9.16 -3.19
CA GLU A 77 8.75 -9.79 -4.38
C GLU A 77 7.90 -9.49 -5.63
N THR A 78 6.57 -9.55 -5.51
CA THR A 78 5.64 -9.17 -6.58
C THR A 78 5.86 -7.72 -7.05
N GLN A 79 6.16 -6.80 -6.14
CA GLN A 79 6.43 -5.41 -6.50
C GLN A 79 7.78 -5.24 -7.23
N GLU A 80 8.84 -5.92 -6.77
CA GLU A 80 10.15 -5.89 -7.42
C GLU A 80 10.06 -6.44 -8.84
N LEU A 81 9.47 -7.62 -8.99
CA LEU A 81 9.26 -8.24 -10.30
C LEU A 81 8.44 -7.35 -11.24
N ARG A 82 7.37 -6.73 -10.71
CA ARG A 82 6.51 -5.83 -11.50
C ARG A 82 7.26 -4.64 -12.06
N VAL A 83 8.15 -4.01 -11.26
CA VAL A 83 8.89 -2.82 -11.69
C VAL A 83 9.81 -3.11 -12.88
N ILE A 84 10.41 -4.30 -12.89
CA ILE A 84 11.30 -4.72 -13.98
C ILE A 84 10.50 -5.16 -15.20
N ARG A 85 9.44 -5.96 -15.02
CA ARG A 85 8.54 -6.34 -16.13
C ARG A 85 7.90 -5.15 -16.83
N MET A 86 7.63 -4.07 -16.08
CA MET A 86 7.07 -2.85 -16.65
C MET A 86 7.96 -2.24 -17.74
N VAL A 87 9.30 -2.41 -17.66
CA VAL A 87 10.23 -1.95 -18.68
C VAL A 87 10.02 -2.73 -19.99
N GLY A 88 9.90 -4.06 -19.89
CA GLY A 88 9.62 -4.93 -21.04
C GLY A 88 8.24 -4.68 -21.66
N ASP A 89 7.21 -4.57 -20.81
CA ASP A 89 5.84 -4.26 -21.25
C ASP A 89 5.79 -2.92 -22.00
N PHE A 90 6.49 -1.91 -21.48
CA PHE A 90 6.55 -0.60 -22.10
C PHE A 90 7.33 -0.62 -23.43
N GLN A 91 8.43 -1.39 -23.51
CA GLN A 91 9.16 -1.59 -24.77
C GLN A 91 8.27 -2.25 -25.85
N LEU A 92 7.42 -3.20 -25.47
CA LEU A 92 6.55 -3.93 -26.39
C LEU A 92 5.33 -3.13 -26.84
N HIS A 93 4.72 -2.42 -25.90
CA HIS A 93 3.38 -1.86 -26.10
C HIS A 93 3.35 -0.34 -26.13
N HIS A 94 4.45 0.35 -25.79
CA HIS A 94 4.54 1.80 -25.61
C HIS A 94 3.45 2.34 -24.66
N ALA A 95 2.98 1.49 -23.73
CA ALA A 95 1.93 1.78 -22.79
C ALA A 95 2.16 1.05 -21.47
N VAL A 96 1.74 1.69 -20.37
CA VAL A 96 1.73 1.07 -19.05
C VAL A 96 0.34 0.52 -18.78
N LEU A 97 0.24 -0.79 -18.61
CA LEU A 97 -1.01 -1.46 -18.24
C LEU A 97 -1.34 -1.11 -16.79
N ARG A 98 -2.28 -0.19 -16.61
CA ARG A 98 -2.82 0.10 -15.27
C ARG A 98 -3.66 -1.09 -14.81
N ARG A 99 -3.38 -1.58 -13.59
CA ARG A 99 -4.39 -2.35 -12.87
C ARG A 99 -5.53 -1.38 -12.53
N TYR A 100 -6.68 -1.56 -13.15
CA TYR A 100 -7.89 -0.90 -12.68
C TYR A 100 -8.07 -1.32 -11.22
N LEU A 101 -8.12 -0.32 -10.32
CA LEU A 101 -8.59 -0.57 -8.97
C LEU A 101 -9.98 -1.21 -9.13
N LYS A 102 -10.15 -2.41 -8.60
CA LYS A 102 -11.50 -2.98 -8.49
C LYS A 102 -12.31 -1.93 -7.75
N HIS A 103 -13.30 -1.34 -8.41
CA HIS A 103 -14.29 -0.53 -7.72
C HIS A 103 -14.87 -1.45 -6.66
N ARG A 104 -14.53 -1.19 -5.41
CA ARG A 104 -15.23 -1.77 -4.30
C ARG A 104 -16.61 -1.12 -4.34
N GLU A 105 -17.67 -1.89 -4.54
CA GLU A 105 -19.01 -1.39 -4.29
C GLU A 105 -19.03 -0.91 -2.84
N ILE A 106 -19.07 0.40 -2.68
CA ILE A 106 -19.21 1.02 -1.38
C ILE A 106 -20.70 0.95 -1.09
N LEU A 107 -21.12 -0.02 -0.29
CA LEU A 107 -22.48 -0.14 0.23
C LEU A 107 -22.78 0.93 1.30
N SER A 108 -22.19 2.12 1.14
CA SER A 108 -22.36 3.19 2.11
C SER A 108 -23.74 3.81 1.99
N THR A 109 -24.49 3.75 3.08
CA THR A 109 -25.74 4.51 3.21
C THR A 109 -25.46 6.01 3.17
N PRO A 110 -26.44 6.88 2.85
CA PRO A 110 -26.26 8.32 2.92
C PRO A 110 -25.72 8.79 4.29
N PHE A 111 -26.18 8.15 5.38
CA PHE A 111 -25.70 8.42 6.73
C PHE A 111 -24.20 8.14 6.87
N PHE A 112 -23.70 6.99 6.40
CA PHE A 112 -22.27 6.66 6.49
C PHE A 112 -21.40 7.57 5.63
N LEU A 113 -21.90 8.04 4.49
CA LEU A 113 -21.20 9.02 3.67
C LEU A 113 -21.06 10.36 4.40
N GLU A 114 -22.14 10.83 5.04
CA GLU A 114 -22.11 12.04 5.87
C GLU A 114 -21.13 11.87 7.05
N MET A 115 -21.19 10.76 7.78
CA MET A 115 -20.30 10.52 8.91
C MET A 115 -18.83 10.47 8.50
N ARG A 116 -18.52 9.91 7.34
CA ARG A 116 -17.18 9.93 6.78
C ARG A 116 -16.69 11.35 6.53
N GLN A 117 -17.52 12.20 5.94
CA GLN A 117 -17.16 13.58 5.67
C GLN A 117 -16.97 14.36 6.98
N ARG A 118 -17.92 14.28 7.91
CA ARG A 118 -17.83 14.95 9.22
C ARG A 118 -16.59 14.51 10.00
N PHE A 119 -16.26 13.22 9.98
CA PHE A 119 -15.04 12.72 10.63
C PHE A 119 -13.77 13.24 9.97
N GLN A 120 -13.74 13.35 8.65
CA GLN A 120 -12.62 13.96 7.93
C GLN A 120 -12.41 15.41 8.34
N GLU A 121 -13.48 16.21 8.39
CA GLU A 121 -13.44 17.60 8.82
C GLU A 121 -12.99 17.73 10.29
N HIS A 122 -13.49 16.85 11.17
CA HIS A 122 -13.06 16.78 12.57
C HIS A 122 -11.55 16.51 12.69
N CYS A 123 -11.02 15.54 11.93
CA CYS A 123 -9.58 15.25 11.91
C CYS A 123 -8.75 16.44 11.47
N MET A 124 -9.21 17.16 10.43
CA MET A 124 -8.56 18.37 9.95
C MET A 124 -8.58 19.49 10.99
N LYS A 125 -9.72 19.73 11.64
CA LYS A 125 -9.85 20.70 12.75
C LYS A 125 -8.95 20.38 13.94
N LYS A 126 -8.70 19.09 14.21
CA LYS A 126 -7.75 18.60 15.24
C LYS A 126 -6.28 18.79 14.87
N GLY A 127 -5.98 19.25 13.66
CA GLY A 127 -4.61 19.49 13.19
C GLY A 127 -3.85 18.21 12.79
N TYR A 128 -4.53 17.10 12.52
CA TYR A 128 -3.87 15.89 12.04
C TYR A 128 -3.31 16.10 10.62
N SER A 129 -2.16 15.49 10.34
CA SER A 129 -1.59 15.53 8.99
C SER A 129 -2.56 14.91 7.97
N GLN A 130 -2.47 15.33 6.71
CA GLN A 130 -3.28 14.78 5.61
C GLN A 130 -3.16 13.25 5.52
N VAL A 131 -1.97 12.71 5.74
CA VAL A 131 -1.71 11.26 5.73
C VAL A 131 -2.45 10.58 6.89
N THR A 132 -2.36 11.12 8.11
CA THR A 132 -3.04 10.59 9.29
C THR A 132 -4.56 10.64 9.12
N THR A 133 -5.09 11.78 8.66
CA THR A 133 -6.52 11.95 8.37
C THR A 133 -6.99 10.93 7.35
N GLY A 134 -6.26 10.76 6.23
CA GLY A 134 -6.58 9.77 5.22
C GLY A 134 -6.60 8.33 5.75
N HIS A 135 -5.65 7.99 6.62
CA HIS A 135 -5.65 6.67 7.29
C HIS A 135 -6.87 6.48 8.20
N TYR A 136 -7.18 7.47 9.04
CA TYR A 136 -8.30 7.39 9.98
C TYR A 136 -9.63 7.25 9.23
N VAL A 137 -9.88 8.08 8.24
CA VAL A 137 -11.09 8.04 7.40
C VAL A 137 -11.19 6.72 6.64
N LYS A 138 -10.09 6.22 6.08
CA LYS A 138 -10.09 4.94 5.36
C LYS A 138 -10.46 3.76 6.27
N GLN A 139 -9.88 3.69 7.47
CA GLN A 139 -10.13 2.58 8.39
C GLN A 139 -11.55 2.63 8.96
N SER A 140 -12.07 3.82 9.30
CA SER A 140 -13.47 3.97 9.72
C SER A 140 -14.45 3.64 8.59
N SER A 141 -14.11 3.96 7.33
CA SER A 141 -14.92 3.55 6.18
C SER A 141 -15.04 2.04 6.04
N TYR A 142 -13.97 1.28 6.32
CA TYR A 142 -14.05 -0.18 6.30
C TYR A 142 -15.00 -0.76 7.36
N LEU A 143 -15.05 -0.15 8.55
CA LEU A 143 -16.04 -0.52 9.56
C LEU A 143 -17.45 -0.18 9.08
N MET A 144 -17.67 1.03 8.56
CA MET A 144 -19.00 1.45 8.06
C MET A 144 -19.48 0.55 6.92
N ASP A 145 -18.60 0.21 5.97
CA ASP A 145 -18.91 -0.75 4.90
C ASP A 145 -19.28 -2.13 5.46
N TYR A 146 -18.56 -2.60 6.50
CA TYR A 146 -18.87 -3.85 7.18
C TYR A 146 -20.24 -3.80 7.84
N LEU A 147 -20.57 -2.75 8.57
CA LEU A 147 -21.86 -2.57 9.23
C LEU A 147 -23.00 -2.50 8.21
N ALA A 148 -22.83 -1.75 7.11
CA ALA A 148 -23.79 -1.69 6.01
C ALA A 148 -24.04 -3.07 5.39
N ALA A 149 -22.99 -3.86 5.17
CA ALA A 149 -23.10 -5.22 4.65
C ALA A 149 -23.85 -6.17 5.60
N HIS A 150 -23.95 -5.81 6.90
CA HIS A 150 -24.72 -6.55 7.92
C HIS A 150 -26.08 -5.89 8.23
N GLY A 151 -26.59 -5.06 7.31
CA GLY A 151 -27.94 -4.49 7.38
C GLY A 151 -28.08 -3.29 8.30
N MET A 152 -26.97 -2.65 8.73
CA MET A 152 -27.03 -1.40 9.49
C MET A 152 -27.08 -0.20 8.56
N GLU A 153 -28.06 0.65 8.73
CA GLU A 153 -28.24 1.88 7.95
C GLU A 153 -27.60 3.11 8.62
N ASP A 154 -27.43 3.05 9.94
CA ASP A 154 -26.84 4.09 10.77
C ASP A 154 -26.03 3.51 11.94
N LEU A 155 -25.55 4.36 12.85
CA LEU A 155 -24.77 3.97 14.03
C LEU A 155 -25.56 3.99 15.34
N SER A 156 -26.86 4.29 15.32
CA SER A 156 -27.68 4.38 16.54
C SER A 156 -27.85 3.04 17.27
N ALA A 157 -27.88 1.95 16.51
CA ALA A 157 -28.02 0.60 17.00
C ALA A 157 -26.71 -0.17 17.11
N VAL A 158 -25.53 0.50 16.90
CA VAL A 158 -24.25 -0.15 16.99
C VAL A 158 -23.97 -0.63 18.42
N THR A 159 -23.49 -1.84 18.54
CA THR A 159 -23.15 -2.47 19.83
C THR A 159 -21.67 -2.83 19.88
N LEU A 160 -21.16 -3.07 21.08
CA LEU A 160 -19.79 -3.55 21.26
C LEU A 160 -19.55 -4.89 20.56
N GLU A 161 -20.58 -5.75 20.48
CA GLU A 161 -20.49 -7.03 19.78
C GLU A 161 -20.28 -6.82 18.26
N ASN A 162 -20.96 -5.86 17.65
CA ASN A 162 -20.74 -5.51 16.24
C ASN A 162 -19.31 -5.05 15.98
N ILE A 163 -18.76 -4.25 16.90
CA ILE A 163 -17.36 -3.77 16.82
C ILE A 163 -16.39 -4.96 16.95
N TYR A 164 -16.61 -5.85 17.90
CA TYR A 164 -15.77 -7.04 18.06
C TYR A 164 -15.90 -8.01 16.89
N ALA A 165 -17.10 -8.16 16.31
CA ALA A 165 -17.30 -8.97 15.11
C ALA A 165 -16.45 -8.42 13.94
N TYR A 166 -16.44 -7.09 13.74
CA TYR A 166 -15.56 -6.47 12.77
C TYR A 166 -14.07 -6.70 13.10
N ILE A 167 -13.66 -6.52 14.37
CA ILE A 167 -12.26 -6.72 14.78
C ILE A 167 -11.81 -8.16 14.50
N ARG A 168 -12.65 -9.16 14.67
CA ARG A 168 -12.36 -10.58 14.34
C ARG A 168 -12.02 -10.75 12.85
N THR A 169 -12.59 -9.95 11.95
CA THR A 169 -12.23 -9.99 10.52
C THR A 169 -10.80 -9.55 10.23
N LEU A 170 -10.14 -8.88 11.18
CA LEU A 170 -8.75 -8.46 11.06
C LEU A 170 -7.73 -9.53 11.47
N ALA A 171 -8.17 -10.74 11.86
CA ALA A 171 -7.31 -11.80 12.38
C ALA A 171 -6.20 -12.27 11.42
N GLY A 172 -6.35 -12.07 10.11
CA GLY A 172 -5.35 -12.41 9.10
C GLY A 172 -4.28 -11.32 8.87
N PHE A 173 -4.40 -10.17 9.51
CA PHE A 173 -3.45 -9.07 9.34
C PHE A 173 -2.30 -9.12 10.36
N THR A 174 -1.18 -8.42 10.03
CA THR A 174 -0.07 -8.28 10.97
C THR A 174 -0.51 -7.48 12.21
N TYR A 175 0.13 -7.76 13.37
CA TYR A 175 -0.13 -7.01 14.61
C TYR A 175 -0.03 -5.49 14.42
N LYS A 176 0.91 -5.02 13.60
CA LYS A 176 1.06 -3.58 13.30
C LYS A 176 -0.13 -3.03 12.53
N THR A 177 -0.65 -3.78 11.58
CA THR A 177 -1.85 -3.40 10.82
C THR A 177 -3.07 -3.34 11.74
N VAL A 178 -3.27 -4.36 12.59
CA VAL A 178 -4.38 -4.39 13.56
C VAL A 178 -4.27 -3.22 14.55
N GLU A 179 -3.08 -2.94 15.09
CA GLU A 179 -2.85 -1.77 15.96
C GLU A 179 -3.28 -0.46 15.30
N GLN A 180 -2.91 -0.26 14.02
CA GLN A 180 -3.29 0.94 13.25
C GLN A 180 -4.80 1.03 13.03
N HIS A 181 -5.46 -0.10 12.69
CA HIS A 181 -6.91 -0.15 12.57
C HIS A 181 -7.60 0.26 13.88
N LEU A 182 -7.21 -0.36 14.99
CA LEU A 182 -7.80 -0.09 16.31
C LEU A 182 -7.54 1.37 16.76
N CYS A 183 -6.39 1.94 16.45
CA CYS A 183 -6.09 3.33 16.72
C CYS A 183 -7.06 4.27 15.97
N SER A 184 -7.27 4.00 14.68
CA SER A 184 -8.17 4.77 13.83
C SER A 184 -9.62 4.66 14.30
N LEU A 185 -10.07 3.44 14.65
CA LEU A 185 -11.43 3.21 15.15
C LEU A 185 -11.68 3.90 16.50
N ARG A 186 -10.68 3.91 17.42
CA ARG A 186 -10.81 4.67 18.67
C ARG A 186 -10.98 6.16 18.42
N ALA A 187 -10.23 6.73 17.47
CA ALA A 187 -10.39 8.14 17.10
C ALA A 187 -11.78 8.40 16.52
N PHE A 188 -12.30 7.48 15.69
CA PHE A 188 -13.65 7.57 15.12
C PHE A 188 -14.74 7.47 16.19
N PHE A 189 -14.70 6.49 17.08
CA PHE A 189 -15.72 6.34 18.14
C PHE A 189 -15.69 7.46 19.15
N ARG A 190 -14.51 8.04 19.50
CA ARG A 190 -14.43 9.27 20.29
C ARG A 190 -15.12 10.43 19.61
N PHE A 191 -14.93 10.60 18.30
CA PHE A 191 -15.64 11.59 17.52
C PHE A 191 -17.15 11.37 17.60
N LEU A 192 -17.64 10.15 17.35
CA LEU A 192 -19.06 9.82 17.39
C LEU A 192 -19.68 10.10 18.78
N TYR A 193 -18.97 9.76 19.82
CA TYR A 193 -19.40 10.02 21.21
C TYR A 193 -19.43 11.52 21.53
N GLN A 194 -18.40 12.29 21.11
CA GLN A 194 -18.34 13.74 21.30
C GLN A 194 -19.43 14.48 20.53
N GLU A 195 -19.83 13.99 19.37
CA GLU A 195 -20.92 14.54 18.55
C GLU A 195 -22.31 14.04 19.00
N GLY A 196 -22.38 13.19 20.03
CA GLY A 196 -23.65 12.63 20.52
C GLY A 196 -24.34 11.64 19.57
N ILE A 197 -23.61 11.10 18.58
CA ILE A 197 -24.14 10.14 17.60
C ILE A 197 -24.30 8.76 18.24
N VAL A 198 -23.39 8.41 19.13
CA VAL A 198 -23.48 7.23 19.99
C VAL A 198 -23.52 7.63 21.46
N THR A 199 -24.23 6.88 22.28
CA THR A 199 -24.43 7.17 23.71
C THR A 199 -23.35 6.57 24.60
N VAL A 200 -22.56 5.63 24.06
CA VAL A 200 -21.50 4.90 24.78
C VAL A 200 -20.15 5.25 24.20
N ASP A 201 -19.15 5.47 25.07
CA ASP A 201 -17.76 5.63 24.62
C ASP A 201 -17.12 4.26 24.31
N PHE A 202 -17.43 3.73 23.13
CA PHE A 202 -16.84 2.48 22.66
C PHE A 202 -15.31 2.52 22.55
N ALA A 203 -14.70 3.69 22.47
CA ALA A 203 -13.25 3.79 22.36
C ALA A 203 -12.54 3.30 23.63
N ALA A 204 -13.18 3.43 24.79
CA ALA A 204 -12.64 2.94 26.07
C ALA A 204 -12.68 1.41 26.18
N GLU A 205 -13.71 0.77 25.56
CA GLU A 205 -13.96 -0.67 25.63
C GLU A 205 -13.16 -1.48 24.58
N MET A 206 -12.55 -0.81 23.62
CA MET A 206 -11.83 -1.50 22.54
C MET A 206 -10.50 -2.09 23.02
N PRO A 207 -10.15 -3.32 22.57
CA PRO A 207 -8.93 -4.01 23.00
C PRO A 207 -7.67 -3.23 22.57
N MET A 208 -6.68 -3.15 23.45
CA MET A 208 -5.38 -2.59 23.13
C MET A 208 -4.46 -3.68 22.58
N VAL A 209 -4.13 -3.59 21.29
CA VAL A 209 -3.09 -4.38 20.66
C VAL A 209 -1.86 -3.49 20.49
N LYS A 210 -0.72 -3.90 21.06
CA LYS A 210 0.56 -3.21 20.86
C LYS A 210 1.47 -4.11 20.04
N ALA A 211 1.84 -3.67 18.83
CA ALA A 211 2.88 -4.32 18.08
C ALA A 211 4.21 -4.18 18.83
N ARG A 212 4.93 -5.29 19.02
CA ARG A 212 6.27 -5.23 19.59
C ARG A 212 7.15 -4.41 18.66
N LYS A 213 7.84 -3.41 19.22
CA LYS A 213 8.88 -2.69 18.48
C LYS A 213 10.07 -3.65 18.27
N GLN A 214 10.68 -3.58 17.09
CA GLN A 214 11.91 -4.35 16.79
C GLN A 214 11.74 -5.88 16.82
N THR A 215 10.70 -6.40 16.18
CA THR A 215 10.53 -7.84 15.97
C THR A 215 11.44 -8.40 14.85
N ALA A 216 11.99 -7.54 14.00
CA ALA A 216 13.00 -7.90 13.01
C ALA A 216 14.40 -7.67 13.61
N ILE A 217 15.29 -8.64 13.44
CA ILE A 217 16.71 -8.43 13.71
C ILE A 217 17.17 -7.31 12.76
N PRO A 218 17.82 -6.24 13.28
CA PRO A 218 18.36 -5.22 12.40
C PRO A 218 19.30 -5.87 11.39
N SER A 219 19.17 -5.57 10.11
CA SER A 219 20.16 -5.99 9.12
C SER A 219 21.49 -5.33 9.50
N VAL A 220 22.44 -6.14 9.95
CA VAL A 220 23.80 -5.68 10.24
C VAL A 220 24.54 -5.69 8.91
N TRP A 221 24.88 -4.52 8.41
CA TRP A 221 25.73 -4.40 7.23
C TRP A 221 27.12 -4.91 7.57
N THR A 222 27.65 -5.79 6.76
CA THR A 222 29.05 -6.22 6.87
C THR A 222 29.97 -5.06 6.49
N HIS A 223 31.21 -5.11 6.95
CA HIS A 223 32.19 -4.08 6.64
C HIS A 223 32.46 -3.94 5.13
N GLU A 224 32.29 -5.01 4.37
CA GLU A 224 32.41 -5.03 2.90
C GLU A 224 31.21 -4.37 2.22
N GLU A 225 29.98 -4.60 2.73
CA GLU A 225 28.79 -3.92 2.22
C GLU A 225 28.83 -2.41 2.50
N LEU A 226 29.35 -1.99 3.66
CA LEU A 226 29.55 -0.57 3.97
C LEU A 226 30.59 0.09 3.04
N LYS A 227 31.68 -0.64 2.69
CA LYS A 227 32.70 -0.13 1.74
C LYS A 227 32.15 0.06 0.32
N ARG A 228 31.10 -0.66 -0.07
CA ARG A 228 30.45 -0.48 -1.39
C ARG A 228 29.47 0.68 -1.44
N LEU A 229 29.15 1.30 -0.30
CA LEU A 229 28.23 2.44 -0.20
C LEU A 229 28.96 3.78 -0.17
N ILE A 230 30.27 3.80 -0.01
CA ILE A 230 31.17 4.96 -0.02
C ILE A 230 31.94 5.00 -1.35
#